data_096dde439e450baa41ac141542a6b195
#
_entry.id   096dde439e450baa41ac141542a6b195
#
_cell.length_a   1.000
_cell.length_b   1.000
_cell.length_c   1.000
_cell.angle_alpha   90.00
_cell.angle_beta   90.00
_cell.angle_gamma   90.00
#
_symmetry.space_group_name_H-M   'P 1'
#
loop_
_entity.id
_entity.type
_entity.pdbx_description
1 polymer ?
#
loop_
_entity_poly.entity_id
_entity_poly.type
_entity_poly.pdbx_seq_one_letter_code
_entity_poly.pdbx_strand_id
1 'polypeptide(L)'
;MTNGEVTASRLNLRSAPDGEVIATLPRGARLLILGERGDWLDVEFEGKRGVVSARFVSRDAPQAPDRVPPAAKAGEVRIVGGNALGPGDVTFARAFKLGVFTNGKTTLADFVGGEGTVGTASPSLVRVMQAVSANEGRLEAINTWDNAFLTFGALQWTVGAGTAGGELAAVLHGIRQKASDAFAEYFGRYGLDIGPIRTGPGVVPSGSLLLDGRHLATPADKERLRDVEWAYRFWRAGHDRDVRRIQIEHAMGRLDAFYREPRKAIRGRLVADYVSSEYGVSLLLDQHVNRPGHVPATLAKAVAELERHTDVAHPESWTDHEERELLVLYLEHRAMTSMTNSDKRADEIKRAAAQGVIADRRGSFVA
;
A
#
# COMPACT_ATOMS: atom_id res chain seq x y z
N MET A 1 -9.12 19.38 8.02
CA MET A 1 -9.47 19.41 6.60
C MET A 1 -10.26 18.14 6.32
N THR A 2 -11.40 18.22 5.70
CA THR A 2 -12.31 17.09 5.50
C THR A 2 -12.40 16.85 3.99
N ASN A 3 -12.40 15.59 3.57
CA ASN A 3 -12.63 15.26 2.17
C ASN A 3 -14.14 15.20 1.88
N GLY A 4 -14.52 15.48 0.65
CA GLY A 4 -15.88 15.35 0.16
C GLY A 4 -15.91 14.75 -1.25
N GLU A 5 -17.04 14.16 -1.62
CA GLU A 5 -17.28 13.57 -2.94
C GLU A 5 -18.48 14.23 -3.62
N VAL A 6 -18.34 14.58 -4.89
CA VAL A 6 -19.42 15.16 -5.68
C VAL A 6 -20.51 14.12 -5.94
N THR A 7 -21.72 14.40 -5.51
CA THR A 7 -22.90 13.51 -5.68
C THR A 7 -23.73 13.84 -6.92
N ALA A 8 -23.67 15.09 -7.40
CA ALA A 8 -24.34 15.50 -8.63
C ALA A 8 -23.64 14.97 -9.88
N SER A 9 -24.33 14.81 -10.99
CA SER A 9 -23.75 14.41 -12.28
C SER A 9 -22.69 15.42 -12.76
N ARG A 10 -22.88 16.70 -12.44
CA ARG A 10 -21.96 17.82 -12.68
C ARG A 10 -22.12 18.84 -11.58
N LEU A 11 -21.02 19.36 -11.03
CA LEU A 11 -21.00 20.40 -10.01
C LEU A 11 -20.05 21.51 -10.44
N ASN A 12 -20.52 22.75 -10.41
CA ASN A 12 -19.69 23.88 -10.74
C ASN A 12 -18.84 24.31 -9.55
N LEU A 13 -17.52 24.35 -9.76
CA LEU A 13 -16.58 25.06 -8.89
C LEU A 13 -16.58 26.53 -9.31
N ARG A 14 -16.84 27.43 -8.38
CA ARG A 14 -16.99 28.85 -8.62
C ARG A 14 -15.93 29.66 -7.87
N SER A 15 -15.64 30.86 -8.38
CA SER A 15 -14.69 31.80 -7.73
C SER A 15 -15.20 32.32 -6.37
N ALA A 16 -16.52 32.44 -6.22
CA ALA A 16 -17.23 32.86 -5.01
C ALA A 16 -18.66 32.28 -5.04
N PRO A 17 -19.43 32.32 -3.93
CA PRO A 17 -20.88 32.08 -3.96
C PRO A 17 -21.54 32.86 -5.10
N ASP A 18 -22.24 32.13 -6.00
CA ASP A 18 -22.87 32.68 -7.21
C ASP A 18 -21.93 33.40 -8.21
N GLY A 19 -20.61 33.29 -8.01
CA GLY A 19 -19.58 33.83 -8.88
C GLY A 19 -19.35 33.03 -10.16
N GLU A 20 -18.31 33.41 -10.92
CA GLU A 20 -17.93 32.75 -12.17
C GLU A 20 -17.56 31.27 -11.98
N VAL A 21 -17.92 30.44 -12.94
CA VAL A 21 -17.54 29.03 -12.97
C VAL A 21 -16.11 28.90 -13.44
N ILE A 22 -15.22 28.41 -12.57
CA ILE A 22 -13.79 28.18 -12.84
C ILE A 22 -13.48 26.74 -13.23
N ALA A 23 -14.37 25.80 -12.91
CA ALA A 23 -14.29 24.40 -13.34
C ALA A 23 -15.66 23.73 -13.20
N THR A 24 -15.86 22.61 -13.90
CA THR A 24 -17.00 21.73 -13.72
C THR A 24 -16.52 20.34 -13.30
N LEU A 25 -16.99 19.88 -12.14
CA LEU A 25 -16.56 18.68 -11.48
C LEU A 25 -17.52 17.53 -11.83
N PRO A 26 -17.04 16.36 -12.25
CA PRO A 26 -17.88 15.21 -12.51
C PRO A 26 -18.38 14.57 -11.21
N ARG A 27 -19.40 13.73 -11.30
CA ARG A 27 -19.83 12.87 -10.19
C ARG A 27 -18.68 11.97 -9.73
N GLY A 28 -18.51 11.82 -8.42
CA GLY A 28 -17.42 11.05 -7.83
C GLY A 28 -16.11 11.81 -7.69
N ALA A 29 -16.03 13.08 -8.16
CA ALA A 29 -14.85 13.90 -7.96
C ALA A 29 -14.61 14.12 -6.46
N ARG A 30 -13.39 13.87 -6.00
CA ARG A 30 -12.98 14.09 -4.61
C ARG A 30 -12.46 15.51 -4.44
N LEU A 31 -12.93 16.17 -3.38
CA LEU A 31 -12.63 17.55 -3.03
C LEU A 31 -11.94 17.59 -1.68
N LEU A 32 -10.97 18.49 -1.52
CA LEU A 32 -10.49 18.88 -0.21
C LEU A 32 -11.34 20.04 0.29
N ILE A 33 -12.10 19.84 1.36
CA ILE A 33 -12.91 20.87 1.99
C ILE A 33 -12.01 21.70 2.93
N LEU A 34 -11.86 22.98 2.61
CA LEU A 34 -11.02 23.92 3.33
C LEU A 34 -11.82 24.71 4.37
N GLY A 35 -13.13 24.90 4.14
CA GLY A 35 -14.02 25.65 5.01
C GLY A 35 -15.49 25.56 4.58
N GLU A 36 -16.37 26.15 5.39
CA GLU A 36 -17.82 26.21 5.15
C GLU A 36 -18.34 27.61 5.35
N ARG A 37 -19.21 28.05 4.41
CA ARG A 37 -19.87 29.36 4.44
C ARG A 37 -21.35 29.18 4.08
N GLY A 38 -22.19 28.91 5.07
CA GLY A 38 -23.61 28.64 4.84
C GLY A 38 -23.82 27.45 3.90
N ASP A 39 -24.48 27.66 2.77
CA ASP A 39 -24.77 26.61 1.79
C ASP A 39 -23.59 26.31 0.83
N TRP A 40 -22.43 26.90 1.07
CA TRP A 40 -21.25 26.76 0.23
C TRP A 40 -20.06 26.17 1.01
N LEU A 41 -19.27 25.34 0.30
CA LEU A 41 -18.00 24.79 0.79
C LEU A 41 -16.85 25.48 0.04
N ASP A 42 -15.88 26.00 0.79
CA ASP A 42 -14.58 26.36 0.25
C ASP A 42 -13.82 25.05 -0.02
N VAL A 43 -13.41 24.81 -1.25
CA VAL A 43 -12.78 23.56 -1.64
C VAL A 43 -11.55 23.77 -2.51
N GLU A 44 -10.71 22.76 -2.53
CA GLU A 44 -9.63 22.61 -3.50
C GLU A 44 -9.86 21.33 -4.32
N PHE A 45 -9.77 21.46 -5.65
CA PHE A 45 -9.88 20.37 -6.61
C PHE A 45 -8.81 20.55 -7.70
N GLU A 46 -7.92 19.57 -7.87
CA GLU A 46 -6.84 19.62 -8.86
C GLU A 46 -6.03 20.92 -8.84
N GLY A 47 -5.69 21.39 -7.62
CA GLY A 47 -4.94 22.63 -7.42
C GLY A 47 -5.74 23.93 -7.63
N LYS A 48 -7.02 23.85 -8.02
CA LYS A 48 -7.92 25.00 -8.15
C LYS A 48 -8.72 25.18 -6.87
N ARG A 49 -8.68 26.40 -6.32
CA ARG A 49 -9.48 26.78 -5.15
C ARG A 49 -10.72 27.53 -5.57
N GLY A 50 -11.83 27.22 -4.92
CA GLY A 50 -13.09 27.89 -5.17
C GLY A 50 -14.17 27.43 -4.20
N VAL A 51 -15.43 27.70 -4.56
CA VAL A 51 -16.58 27.29 -3.76
C VAL A 51 -17.51 26.39 -4.57
N VAL A 52 -18.11 25.42 -3.87
CA VAL A 52 -19.15 24.53 -4.43
C VAL A 52 -20.36 24.53 -3.50
N SER A 53 -21.55 24.25 -4.03
CA SER A 53 -22.75 24.11 -3.22
C SER A 53 -22.69 22.85 -2.35
N ALA A 54 -22.80 23.01 -1.03
CA ALA A 54 -22.69 21.96 -0.03
C ALA A 54 -23.69 20.81 -0.25
N ARG A 55 -24.87 21.08 -0.76
CA ARG A 55 -25.94 20.09 -1.01
C ARG A 55 -25.57 19.01 -2.03
N PHE A 56 -24.55 19.25 -2.85
CA PHE A 56 -24.10 18.33 -3.90
C PHE A 56 -22.75 17.69 -3.57
N VAL A 57 -22.30 17.83 -2.34
CA VAL A 57 -21.09 17.20 -1.84
C VAL A 57 -21.48 16.30 -0.67
N SER A 58 -21.27 15.00 -0.85
CA SER A 58 -21.24 14.08 0.28
C SER A 58 -19.97 14.41 1.05
N ARG A 59 -20.10 14.92 2.25
CA ARG A 59 -18.96 15.03 3.15
C ARG A 59 -18.63 13.61 3.59
N ASP A 60 -17.39 13.23 3.45
CA ASP A 60 -16.90 12.16 4.29
C ASP A 60 -17.17 12.69 5.71
N ALA A 61 -18.14 12.11 6.40
CA ALA A 61 -18.25 12.35 7.84
C ALA A 61 -16.84 12.19 8.37
N PRO A 62 -16.34 13.07 9.31
CA PRO A 62 -15.07 12.80 9.96
C PRO A 62 -15.18 11.36 10.38
N GLN A 63 -14.40 10.48 9.71
CA GLN A 63 -14.44 9.05 10.01
C GLN A 63 -14.14 9.03 11.50
N ALA A 64 -15.15 8.75 12.29
CA ALA A 64 -14.95 8.48 13.71
C ALA A 64 -13.81 7.47 13.71
N PRO A 65 -12.71 7.73 14.45
CA PRO A 65 -11.49 6.94 14.36
C PRO A 65 -11.91 5.50 14.23
N ASP A 66 -11.45 4.81 13.19
CA ASP A 66 -11.95 3.49 12.79
C ASP A 66 -11.99 2.63 14.05
N ARG A 67 -13.15 2.52 14.64
CA ARG A 67 -13.29 1.78 15.88
C ARG A 67 -12.89 0.36 15.57
N VAL A 68 -11.83 -0.11 16.23
CA VAL A 68 -11.46 -1.52 16.14
C VAL A 68 -12.72 -2.35 16.38
N PRO A 69 -13.12 -3.18 15.40
CA PRO A 69 -14.31 -4.02 15.56
C PRO A 69 -14.24 -4.88 16.83
N PRO A 70 -15.36 -5.22 17.45
CA PRO A 70 -15.36 -5.94 18.72
C PRO A 70 -14.67 -7.31 18.60
N ALA A 71 -14.11 -7.82 19.69
CA ALA A 71 -13.63 -9.20 19.75
C ALA A 71 -14.81 -10.16 19.60
N ALA A 72 -14.65 -11.17 18.76
CA ALA A 72 -15.66 -12.22 18.61
C ALA A 72 -15.50 -13.27 19.72
N LYS A 73 -16.62 -13.77 20.23
CA LYS A 73 -16.69 -15.01 21.01
C LYS A 73 -16.61 -16.20 20.06
N ALA A 74 -16.29 -17.35 20.60
CA ALA A 74 -16.27 -18.59 19.81
C ALA A 74 -17.64 -18.81 19.11
N GLY A 75 -17.59 -19.05 17.80
CA GLY A 75 -18.77 -19.28 16.97
C GLY A 75 -19.57 -18.04 16.55
N GLU A 76 -19.17 -16.84 16.95
CA GLU A 76 -19.80 -15.59 16.46
C GLU A 76 -19.37 -15.24 15.02
N VAL A 77 -18.20 -15.70 14.60
CA VAL A 77 -17.74 -15.52 13.22
C VAL A 77 -18.22 -16.68 12.37
N ARG A 78 -19.00 -16.40 11.33
CA ARG A 78 -19.64 -17.44 10.54
C ARG A 78 -19.81 -17.04 9.07
N ILE A 79 -20.02 -18.02 8.21
CA ILE A 79 -20.32 -17.80 6.79
C ILE A 79 -21.80 -18.04 6.58
N VAL A 80 -22.48 -17.03 6.01
CA VAL A 80 -23.92 -17.07 5.70
C VAL A 80 -24.16 -16.44 4.33
N GLY A 81 -24.83 -17.13 3.42
CA GLY A 81 -25.22 -16.60 2.12
C GLY A 81 -24.05 -16.06 1.28
N GLY A 82 -22.85 -16.68 1.40
CA GLY A 82 -21.66 -16.23 0.66
C GLY A 82 -20.95 -15.03 1.29
N ASN A 83 -21.32 -14.63 2.50
CA ASN A 83 -20.67 -13.56 3.27
C ASN A 83 -20.06 -14.11 4.57
N ALA A 84 -18.94 -13.58 4.98
CA ALA A 84 -18.35 -13.81 6.29
C ALA A 84 -18.82 -12.69 7.23
N LEU A 85 -19.45 -13.10 8.33
CA LEU A 85 -20.07 -12.23 9.32
C LEU A 85 -19.28 -12.30 10.63
N GLY A 86 -19.05 -11.16 11.24
CA GLY A 86 -18.55 -11.01 12.60
C GLY A 86 -19.65 -10.72 13.61
N PRO A 87 -19.29 -10.37 14.87
CA PRO A 87 -20.24 -10.01 15.92
C PRO A 87 -21.27 -8.97 15.47
N GLY A 88 -22.52 -9.14 15.85
CA GLY A 88 -23.62 -8.25 15.44
C GLY A 88 -23.98 -8.36 13.96
N ASP A 89 -23.67 -9.47 13.31
CA ASP A 89 -23.95 -9.75 11.88
C ASP A 89 -23.28 -8.76 10.90
N VAL A 90 -22.19 -8.14 11.31
CA VAL A 90 -21.42 -7.22 10.47
C VAL A 90 -20.67 -8.02 9.41
N THR A 91 -21.01 -7.81 8.13
CA THR A 91 -20.25 -8.40 7.01
C THR A 91 -18.86 -7.77 6.93
N PHE A 92 -17.81 -8.59 7.02
CA PHE A 92 -16.42 -8.12 6.90
C PHE A 92 -15.71 -8.65 5.65
N ALA A 93 -16.16 -9.75 5.07
CA ALA A 93 -15.55 -10.32 3.88
C ALA A 93 -16.58 -11.09 3.04
N ARG A 94 -16.23 -11.38 1.78
CA ARG A 94 -16.94 -12.30 0.91
C ARG A 94 -16.36 -13.70 1.06
N ALA A 95 -17.23 -14.72 1.13
CA ALA A 95 -16.81 -16.11 1.23
C ALA A 95 -16.64 -16.75 -0.16
N PHE A 96 -15.64 -17.61 -0.27
CA PHE A 96 -15.30 -18.44 -1.42
C PHE A 96 -15.17 -19.91 -0.98
N LYS A 97 -14.95 -20.82 -1.93
CA LYS A 97 -14.86 -22.25 -1.64
C LYS A 97 -13.82 -22.61 -0.57
N LEU A 98 -12.66 -21.93 -0.59
CA LEU A 98 -11.52 -22.27 0.28
C LEU A 98 -11.29 -21.28 1.42
N GLY A 99 -11.95 -20.13 1.43
CA GLY A 99 -11.73 -19.11 2.42
C GLY A 99 -12.49 -17.83 2.14
N VAL A 100 -11.99 -16.70 2.60
CA VAL A 100 -12.66 -15.39 2.46
C VAL A 100 -11.77 -14.34 1.86
N PHE A 101 -12.37 -13.27 1.33
CA PHE A 101 -11.67 -12.11 0.78
C PHE A 101 -12.38 -10.82 1.12
N THR A 102 -11.59 -9.82 1.51
CA THR A 102 -11.96 -8.41 1.51
C THR A 102 -10.76 -7.56 1.08
N ASN A 103 -11.02 -6.57 0.24
CA ASN A 103 -9.99 -5.59 -0.11
C ASN A 103 -9.79 -4.54 0.98
N GLY A 104 -10.70 -4.47 1.95
CA GLY A 104 -10.70 -3.42 2.94
C GLY A 104 -11.23 -2.08 2.41
N LYS A 105 -11.08 -1.02 3.21
CA LYS A 105 -11.54 0.34 2.89
C LYS A 105 -10.45 1.39 3.04
N THR A 106 -9.62 1.29 4.09
CA THR A 106 -8.65 2.32 4.48
C THR A 106 -7.39 2.24 3.63
N THR A 107 -7.15 3.25 2.82
CA THR A 107 -5.89 3.38 2.08
C THR A 107 -4.77 3.86 3.00
N LEU A 108 -3.53 3.69 2.56
CA LEU A 108 -2.38 4.31 3.21
C LEU A 108 -2.53 5.84 3.23
N ALA A 109 -3.02 6.43 2.13
CA ALA A 109 -3.25 7.86 2.03
C ALA A 109 -4.28 8.37 3.05
N ASP A 110 -5.40 7.64 3.20
CA ASP A 110 -6.44 7.99 4.17
C ASP A 110 -5.88 7.96 5.61
N PHE A 111 -5.09 6.95 5.94
CA PHE A 111 -4.49 6.82 7.28
C PHE A 111 -3.48 7.93 7.57
N VAL A 112 -2.56 8.21 6.65
CA VAL A 112 -1.54 9.26 6.84
C VAL A 112 -2.15 10.66 6.82
N GLY A 113 -3.18 10.90 5.99
CA GLY A 113 -3.90 12.18 5.92
C GLY A 113 -4.82 12.45 7.11
N GLY A 114 -5.28 11.40 7.80
CA GLY A 114 -6.25 11.49 8.89
C GLY A 114 -5.64 11.35 10.29
N GLU A 115 -5.14 10.17 10.61
CA GLU A 115 -4.81 9.79 11.99
C GLU A 115 -3.33 9.46 12.23
N GLY A 116 -2.57 9.24 11.15
CA GLY A 116 -1.28 8.58 11.23
C GLY A 116 -0.09 9.50 11.09
N THR A 117 0.71 9.62 12.13
CA THR A 117 2.12 9.96 11.97
C THR A 117 2.90 8.68 11.70
N VAL A 118 3.58 8.60 10.57
CA VAL A 118 4.43 7.46 10.23
C VAL A 118 5.85 7.78 10.69
N GLY A 119 6.06 7.79 12.01
CA GLY A 119 7.38 7.91 12.62
C GLY A 119 8.26 9.03 12.05
N THR A 120 9.53 8.72 11.75
CA THR A 120 10.52 9.64 11.16
C THR A 120 10.56 9.61 9.63
N ALA A 121 9.52 9.05 8.96
CA ALA A 121 9.49 8.96 7.51
C ALA A 121 9.52 10.34 6.86
N SER A 122 10.34 10.50 5.82
CA SER A 122 10.36 11.73 5.05
C SER A 122 9.03 11.95 4.32
N PRO A 123 8.60 13.20 4.10
CA PRO A 123 7.41 13.48 3.29
C PRO A 123 7.49 12.87 1.88
N SER A 124 8.68 12.80 1.30
CA SER A 124 8.94 12.19 0.01
C SER A 124 8.65 10.69 0.02
N LEU A 125 9.13 9.97 1.03
CA LEU A 125 8.89 8.54 1.19
C LEU A 125 7.39 8.26 1.37
N VAL A 126 6.69 9.09 2.13
CA VAL A 126 5.23 8.97 2.31
C VAL A 126 4.50 9.13 0.96
N ARG A 127 4.87 10.12 0.14
CA ARG A 127 4.27 10.31 -1.20
C ARG A 127 4.50 9.10 -2.14
N VAL A 128 5.73 8.59 -2.16
CA VAL A 128 6.07 7.36 -2.92
C VAL A 128 5.20 6.19 -2.47
N MET A 129 5.07 5.97 -1.16
CA MET A 129 4.22 4.91 -0.62
C MET A 129 2.75 5.09 -0.97
N GLN A 130 2.24 6.32 -0.94
CA GLN A 130 0.87 6.63 -1.35
C GLN A 130 0.62 6.29 -2.83
N ALA A 131 1.54 6.67 -3.72
CA ALA A 131 1.44 6.38 -5.15
C ALA A 131 1.44 4.87 -5.44
N VAL A 132 2.31 4.11 -4.77
CA VAL A 132 2.37 2.65 -4.92
C VAL A 132 1.14 1.97 -4.32
N SER A 133 0.65 2.43 -3.17
CA SER A 133 -0.50 1.83 -2.49
C SER A 133 -1.81 1.92 -3.28
N ALA A 134 -1.90 2.80 -4.28
CA ALA A 134 -3.04 2.85 -5.20
C ALA A 134 -3.22 1.53 -5.98
N ASN A 135 -2.13 0.81 -6.23
CA ASN A 135 -2.09 -0.48 -6.93
C ASN A 135 -2.24 -1.70 -5.99
N GLU A 136 -2.25 -1.49 -4.70
CA GLU A 136 -2.18 -2.54 -3.69
C GLU A 136 -3.47 -2.66 -2.86
N GLY A 137 -3.46 -3.53 -1.85
CA GLY A 137 -4.59 -3.68 -0.93
C GLY A 137 -4.77 -2.50 0.01
N ARG A 138 -5.74 -2.66 0.90
CA ARG A 138 -6.01 -1.74 2.00
C ARG A 138 -5.38 -2.26 3.29
N LEU A 139 -5.30 -1.40 4.31
CA LEU A 139 -4.64 -1.74 5.58
C LEU A 139 -5.31 -2.91 6.32
N GLU A 140 -6.61 -3.13 6.13
CA GLU A 140 -7.39 -4.24 6.68
C GLU A 140 -7.73 -5.31 5.64
N ALA A 141 -7.06 -5.33 4.48
CA ALA A 141 -7.29 -6.34 3.45
C ALA A 141 -6.93 -7.74 3.93
N ILE A 142 -7.78 -8.71 3.60
CA ILE A 142 -7.58 -10.13 3.92
C ILE A 142 -7.89 -10.98 2.71
N ASN A 143 -7.06 -12.00 2.50
CA ASN A 143 -7.29 -13.05 1.54
C ASN A 143 -6.90 -14.39 2.15
N THR A 144 -7.84 -15.34 2.24
CA THR A 144 -7.56 -16.71 2.71
C THR A 144 -7.96 -17.78 1.71
N TRP A 145 -8.37 -17.40 0.47
CA TRP A 145 -8.90 -18.36 -0.50
C TRP A 145 -7.87 -18.91 -1.50
N ASP A 146 -6.71 -18.24 -1.66
CA ASP A 146 -5.68 -18.61 -2.64
C ASP A 146 -4.57 -19.52 -2.06
N ASN A 147 -3.55 -19.82 -2.87
CA ASN A 147 -2.46 -20.72 -2.50
C ASN A 147 -1.48 -20.15 -1.46
N ALA A 148 -1.66 -18.89 -1.04
CA ALA A 148 -0.87 -18.27 0.01
C ALA A 148 -1.45 -18.49 1.42
N PHE A 149 -2.59 -19.19 1.52
CA PHE A 149 -3.33 -19.58 2.74
C PHE A 149 -3.89 -18.40 3.53
N LEU A 150 -3.09 -17.41 3.83
CA LEU A 150 -3.51 -16.15 4.44
C LEU A 150 -2.60 -15.02 3.95
N THR A 151 -3.23 -13.96 3.50
CA THR A 151 -2.62 -12.71 3.08
C THR A 151 -3.28 -11.57 3.84
N PHE A 152 -2.48 -10.60 4.30
CA PHE A 152 -2.93 -9.48 5.12
C PHE A 152 -2.34 -8.16 4.69
N GLY A 153 -3.15 -7.10 4.77
CA GLY A 153 -2.73 -5.70 4.81
C GLY A 153 -2.36 -5.09 3.47
N ALA A 154 -1.80 -3.89 3.55
CA ALA A 154 -1.62 -2.96 2.44
C ALA A 154 -0.81 -3.52 1.25
N LEU A 155 0.26 -4.26 1.49
CA LEU A 155 1.08 -4.88 0.44
C LEU A 155 0.84 -6.39 0.32
N GLN A 156 -0.28 -6.88 0.84
CA GLN A 156 -0.70 -8.27 0.72
C GLN A 156 0.37 -9.27 1.19
N TRP A 157 0.91 -9.03 2.40
CA TRP A 157 1.91 -9.95 2.99
C TRP A 157 1.32 -11.32 3.25
N THR A 158 2.01 -12.36 2.80
CA THR A 158 1.54 -13.74 2.85
C THR A 158 2.24 -14.56 3.94
N VAL A 159 1.60 -15.63 4.38
CA VAL A 159 2.23 -16.67 5.20
C VAL A 159 3.33 -17.41 4.41
N GLY A 160 3.28 -17.35 3.10
CA GLY A 160 4.16 -18.05 2.18
C GLY A 160 3.53 -19.29 1.58
N ALA A 161 3.73 -19.50 0.27
CA ALA A 161 3.21 -20.65 -0.46
C ALA A 161 4.01 -21.92 -0.17
N GLY A 162 3.37 -23.06 -0.29
CA GLY A 162 4.01 -24.38 -0.06
C GLY A 162 4.68 -24.44 1.31
N THR A 163 5.95 -24.86 1.34
CA THR A 163 6.77 -24.94 2.56
C THR A 163 7.56 -23.65 2.85
N ALA A 164 7.55 -22.68 1.95
CA ALA A 164 8.27 -21.44 2.14
C ALA A 164 7.66 -20.59 3.27
N GLY A 165 8.51 -19.91 4.04
CA GLY A 165 8.10 -18.86 4.95
C GLY A 165 7.69 -17.61 4.16
N GLY A 166 6.85 -16.77 4.76
CA GLY A 166 6.35 -15.55 4.15
C GLY A 166 6.73 -14.27 4.89
N GLU A 167 6.50 -13.16 4.24
CA GLU A 167 6.79 -11.84 4.81
C GLU A 167 5.82 -11.45 5.93
N LEU A 168 4.62 -12.05 5.98
CA LEU A 168 3.67 -11.81 7.06
C LEU A 168 4.27 -12.08 8.44
N ALA A 169 5.12 -13.10 8.57
CA ALA A 169 5.83 -13.38 9.82
C ALA A 169 6.70 -12.19 10.29
N ALA A 170 7.34 -11.50 9.34
CA ALA A 170 8.15 -10.32 9.66
C ALA A 170 7.30 -9.11 10.06
N VAL A 171 6.14 -8.90 9.40
CA VAL A 171 5.17 -7.87 9.81
C VAL A 171 4.69 -8.13 11.24
N LEU A 172 4.26 -9.36 11.54
CA LEU A 172 3.81 -9.75 12.87
C LEU A 172 4.92 -9.63 13.92
N HIS A 173 6.18 -9.92 13.53
CA HIS A 173 7.33 -9.69 14.40
C HIS A 173 7.46 -8.19 14.73
N GLY A 174 7.33 -7.31 13.76
CA GLY A 174 7.31 -5.86 13.99
C GLY A 174 6.18 -5.43 14.94
N ILE A 175 4.98 -5.98 14.76
CA ILE A 175 3.83 -5.71 15.65
C ILE A 175 4.15 -6.19 17.07
N ARG A 176 4.69 -7.41 17.24
CA ARG A 176 5.07 -7.93 18.56
C ARG A 176 6.12 -7.06 19.26
N GLN A 177 7.09 -6.55 18.53
CA GLN A 177 8.17 -5.72 19.08
C GLN A 177 7.73 -4.29 19.44
N LYS A 178 6.86 -3.68 18.64
CA LYS A 178 6.52 -2.25 18.74
C LYS A 178 5.13 -1.98 19.31
N ALA A 179 4.25 -2.99 19.35
CA ALA A 179 2.88 -2.94 19.85
C ALA A 179 2.49 -4.31 20.45
N SER A 180 3.20 -4.71 21.50
CA SER A 180 3.04 -6.02 22.16
C SER A 180 1.60 -6.33 22.56
N ASP A 181 0.87 -5.33 23.07
CA ASP A 181 -0.52 -5.47 23.48
C ASP A 181 -1.45 -5.76 22.31
N ALA A 182 -1.23 -5.09 21.17
CA ALA A 182 -1.97 -5.37 19.95
C ALA A 182 -1.65 -6.78 19.42
N PHE A 183 -0.37 -7.19 19.45
CA PHE A 183 -0.01 -8.57 19.09
C PHE A 183 -0.70 -9.60 19.98
N ALA A 184 -0.68 -9.40 21.30
CA ALA A 184 -1.34 -10.29 22.25
C ALA A 184 -2.86 -10.33 22.02
N GLU A 185 -3.49 -9.18 21.82
CA GLU A 185 -4.94 -9.03 21.62
C GLU A 185 -5.45 -9.73 20.36
N TYR A 186 -4.75 -9.59 19.23
CA TYR A 186 -5.25 -10.09 17.94
C TYR A 186 -4.73 -11.49 17.60
N PHE A 187 -3.57 -11.88 18.10
CA PHE A 187 -2.85 -13.06 17.66
C PHE A 187 -2.38 -13.96 18.81
N GLY A 188 -1.59 -13.45 19.73
CA GLY A 188 -0.91 -14.24 20.74
C GLY A 188 -1.85 -15.03 21.65
N ARG A 189 -2.91 -14.41 22.15
CA ARG A 189 -3.91 -15.08 23.01
C ARG A 189 -4.68 -16.21 22.33
N TYR A 190 -4.60 -16.28 20.99
CA TYR A 190 -5.21 -17.36 20.20
C TYR A 190 -4.18 -18.39 19.73
N GLY A 191 -2.98 -18.39 20.32
CA GLY A 191 -1.94 -19.37 20.06
C GLY A 191 -1.07 -19.07 18.83
N LEU A 192 -1.26 -17.94 18.12
CA LEU A 192 -0.37 -17.57 17.01
C LEU A 192 0.92 -16.96 17.57
N ASP A 193 2.05 -17.46 17.09
CA ASP A 193 3.37 -16.95 17.44
C ASP A 193 4.28 -16.92 16.19
N ILE A 194 5.48 -16.40 16.34
CA ILE A 194 6.41 -16.12 15.25
C ILE A 194 7.67 -16.96 15.45
N GLY A 195 8.01 -17.72 14.43
CA GLY A 195 9.27 -18.44 14.34
C GLY A 195 10.45 -17.55 13.95
N PRO A 196 11.60 -18.14 13.65
CA PRO A 196 12.77 -17.40 13.21
C PRO A 196 12.48 -16.56 11.97
N ILE A 197 12.94 -15.29 12.00
CA ILE A 197 12.89 -14.37 10.87
C ILE A 197 14.24 -14.34 10.17
N ARG A 198 14.23 -14.56 8.86
CA ARG A 198 15.39 -14.37 8.01
C ARG A 198 15.46 -12.89 7.60
N THR A 199 16.58 -12.26 7.94
CA THR A 199 16.89 -10.88 7.58
C THR A 199 18.31 -10.82 7.01
N GLY A 200 18.69 -9.70 6.42
CA GLY A 200 20.04 -9.44 5.95
C GLY A 200 20.08 -8.39 4.85
N PRO A 201 21.27 -7.92 4.47
CA PRO A 201 21.42 -6.98 3.37
C PRO A 201 20.76 -7.48 2.10
N GLY A 202 19.89 -6.67 1.51
CA GLY A 202 19.20 -7.02 0.27
C GLY A 202 18.18 -8.15 0.35
N VAL A 203 17.80 -8.56 1.54
CA VAL A 203 16.83 -9.64 1.76
C VAL A 203 15.51 -9.04 2.26
N VAL A 204 14.40 -9.36 1.58
CA VAL A 204 13.08 -9.07 2.12
C VAL A 204 12.87 -9.94 3.37
N PRO A 205 12.61 -9.35 4.54
CA PRO A 205 12.41 -10.10 5.78
C PRO A 205 11.28 -11.11 5.63
N SER A 206 11.53 -12.35 6.02
CA SER A 206 10.53 -13.42 5.92
C SER A 206 10.76 -14.49 6.99
N GLY A 207 9.74 -15.27 7.31
CA GLY A 207 9.85 -16.30 8.33
C GLY A 207 8.65 -17.23 8.35
N SER A 208 8.61 -18.08 9.37
CA SER A 208 7.49 -19.00 9.62
C SER A 208 6.65 -18.51 10.81
N LEU A 209 5.41 -18.97 10.85
CA LEU A 209 4.52 -18.80 11.99
C LEU A 209 4.40 -20.11 12.76
N LEU A 210 4.04 -19.98 14.02
CA LEU A 210 3.64 -21.10 14.89
C LEU A 210 2.17 -20.93 15.26
N LEU A 211 1.47 -22.04 15.43
CA LEU A 211 0.12 -22.06 16.00
C LEU A 211 0.07 -23.14 17.08
N ASP A 212 -0.27 -22.75 18.31
CA ASP A 212 -0.25 -23.61 19.49
C ASP A 212 1.13 -24.27 19.72
N GLY A 213 2.20 -23.51 19.52
CA GLY A 213 3.59 -23.97 19.63
C GLY A 213 4.10 -24.87 18.48
N ARG A 214 3.28 -25.12 17.46
CA ARG A 214 3.66 -25.94 16.30
C ARG A 214 3.97 -25.06 15.09
N HIS A 215 5.09 -25.33 14.42
CA HIS A 215 5.43 -24.63 13.19
C HIS A 215 4.41 -24.90 12.08
N LEU A 216 3.98 -23.87 11.39
CA LEU A 216 3.18 -23.95 10.18
C LEU A 216 4.12 -24.15 8.97
N ALA A 217 4.73 -25.33 8.91
CA ALA A 217 5.81 -25.65 7.97
C ALA A 217 5.29 -26.19 6.63
N THR A 218 4.18 -26.91 6.64
CA THR A 218 3.62 -27.55 5.44
C THR A 218 2.33 -26.85 4.99
N PRO A 219 1.87 -27.08 3.75
CA PRO A 219 0.55 -26.64 3.32
C PRO A 219 -0.57 -27.06 4.26
N ALA A 220 -0.55 -28.30 4.74
CA ALA A 220 -1.55 -28.84 5.66
C ALA A 220 -1.58 -28.09 7.00
N ASP A 221 -0.41 -27.68 7.52
CA ASP A 221 -0.34 -26.88 8.73
C ASP A 221 -0.94 -25.49 8.52
N LYS A 222 -0.65 -24.86 7.37
CA LYS A 222 -1.10 -23.51 7.01
C LYS A 222 -2.60 -23.44 6.70
N GLU A 223 -3.23 -24.56 6.29
CA GLU A 223 -4.69 -24.64 6.08
C GLU A 223 -5.47 -24.18 7.31
N ARG A 224 -4.94 -24.36 8.52
CA ARG A 224 -5.55 -23.90 9.78
C ARG A 224 -5.78 -22.37 9.81
N LEU A 225 -4.99 -21.60 9.05
CA LEU A 225 -5.13 -20.13 8.97
C LEU A 225 -6.22 -19.67 7.98
N ARG A 226 -6.80 -20.58 7.19
CA ARG A 226 -7.96 -20.25 6.34
C ARG A 226 -9.27 -20.13 7.11
N ASP A 227 -9.27 -20.56 8.37
CA ASP A 227 -10.42 -20.44 9.24
C ASP A 227 -10.96 -19.00 9.25
N VAL A 228 -12.27 -18.87 9.17
CA VAL A 228 -12.95 -17.57 9.12
C VAL A 228 -12.70 -16.73 10.39
N GLU A 229 -12.46 -17.38 11.53
CA GLU A 229 -12.09 -16.67 12.75
C GLU A 229 -10.70 -16.04 12.63
N TRP A 230 -9.71 -16.72 11.99
CA TRP A 230 -8.41 -16.12 11.72
C TRP A 230 -8.54 -14.93 10.77
N ALA A 231 -9.32 -15.06 9.72
CA ALA A 231 -9.60 -13.96 8.80
C ALA A 231 -10.19 -12.74 9.55
N TYR A 232 -11.12 -12.97 10.46
CA TYR A 232 -11.71 -11.91 11.27
C TYR A 232 -10.70 -11.24 12.21
N ARG A 233 -9.83 -12.02 12.86
CA ARG A 233 -8.79 -11.50 13.77
C ARG A 233 -7.82 -10.58 13.02
N PHE A 234 -7.35 -10.99 11.84
CA PHE A 234 -6.49 -10.18 10.99
C PHE A 234 -7.22 -8.94 10.47
N TRP A 235 -8.47 -9.09 9.99
CA TRP A 235 -9.27 -7.95 9.56
C TRP A 235 -9.46 -6.95 10.69
N ARG A 236 -9.76 -7.41 11.90
CA ARG A 236 -9.88 -6.59 13.10
C ARG A 236 -8.55 -5.88 13.44
N ALA A 237 -7.43 -6.59 13.39
CA ALA A 237 -6.09 -6.02 13.58
C ALA A 237 -5.78 -4.91 12.56
N GLY A 238 -6.23 -5.04 11.32
CA GLY A 238 -6.09 -4.01 10.28
C GLY A 238 -6.86 -2.71 10.57
N HIS A 239 -7.73 -2.67 11.59
CA HIS A 239 -8.38 -1.44 12.08
C HIS A 239 -7.64 -0.81 13.26
N ASP A 240 -6.62 -1.49 13.79
CA ASP A 240 -5.83 -0.96 14.90
C ASP A 240 -4.79 0.03 14.39
N ARG A 241 -4.70 1.19 15.04
CA ARG A 241 -3.81 2.30 14.64
C ARG A 241 -2.34 1.91 14.67
N ASP A 242 -1.91 1.19 15.69
CA ASP A 242 -0.51 0.78 15.82
C ASP A 242 -0.15 -0.31 14.81
N VAL A 243 -1.06 -1.26 14.57
CA VAL A 243 -0.90 -2.26 13.52
C VAL A 243 -0.79 -1.60 12.14
N ARG A 244 -1.63 -0.62 11.83
CA ARG A 244 -1.57 0.17 10.58
C ARG A 244 -0.23 0.88 10.42
N ARG A 245 0.22 1.58 11.46
CA ARG A 245 1.51 2.28 11.47
C ARG A 245 2.67 1.31 11.20
N ILE A 246 2.67 0.16 11.86
CA ILE A 246 3.73 -0.84 11.69
C ILE A 246 3.70 -1.48 10.31
N GLN A 247 2.53 -1.71 9.71
CA GLN A 247 2.42 -2.14 8.32
C GLN A 247 3.12 -1.17 7.37
N ILE A 248 2.91 0.14 7.55
CA ILE A 248 3.52 1.17 6.71
C ILE A 248 5.03 1.24 6.93
N GLU A 249 5.49 1.22 8.19
CA GLU A 249 6.92 1.17 8.50
C GLU A 249 7.61 -0.05 7.87
N HIS A 250 6.96 -1.22 7.92
CA HIS A 250 7.48 -2.43 7.28
C HIS A 250 7.55 -2.30 5.75
N ALA A 251 6.51 -1.71 5.13
CA ALA A 251 6.49 -1.45 3.70
C ALA A 251 7.61 -0.49 3.26
N MET A 252 7.89 0.55 4.05
CA MET A 252 9.00 1.48 3.81
C MET A 252 10.36 0.78 3.86
N GLY A 253 10.55 -0.17 4.76
CA GLY A 253 11.77 -0.97 4.88
C GLY A 253 12.10 -1.82 3.64
N ARG A 254 11.13 -2.02 2.72
CA ARG A 254 11.41 -2.70 1.44
C ARG A 254 12.40 -1.93 0.56
N LEU A 255 12.49 -0.61 0.67
CA LEU A 255 13.49 0.18 -0.05
C LEU A 255 14.92 -0.21 0.37
N ASP A 256 15.14 -0.55 1.62
CA ASP A 256 16.44 -0.99 2.11
C ASP A 256 16.89 -2.30 1.44
N ALA A 257 15.92 -3.16 1.06
CA ALA A 257 16.22 -4.44 0.43
C ALA A 257 16.72 -4.33 -1.02
N PHE A 258 16.43 -3.26 -1.75
CA PHE A 258 16.85 -3.15 -3.16
C PHE A 258 17.47 -1.80 -3.53
N TYR A 259 17.04 -0.71 -2.93
CA TYR A 259 17.35 0.64 -3.39
C TYR A 259 18.73 1.13 -2.90
N ARG A 260 19.07 0.81 -1.65
CA ARG A 260 20.31 1.28 -0.97
C ARG A 260 21.40 0.23 -0.89
N GLU A 261 21.21 -0.96 -1.43
CA GLU A 261 22.19 -2.04 -1.41
C GLU A 261 22.94 -2.11 -2.74
N PRO A 262 24.30 -2.20 -2.73
CA PRO A 262 25.09 -2.37 -3.95
C PRO A 262 24.72 -3.65 -4.69
N ARG A 263 24.55 -3.58 -6.02
CA ARG A 263 24.13 -4.72 -6.84
C ARG A 263 25.13 -5.04 -7.93
N LYS A 264 25.61 -6.29 -7.96
CA LYS A 264 26.48 -6.79 -9.02
C LYS A 264 25.87 -6.60 -10.42
N ALA A 265 24.56 -6.78 -10.55
CA ALA A 265 23.85 -6.63 -11.81
C ALA A 265 24.00 -5.23 -12.43
N ILE A 266 24.19 -4.20 -11.61
CA ILE A 266 24.41 -2.81 -12.04
C ILE A 266 25.83 -2.33 -11.64
N ARG A 267 26.85 -3.18 -11.88
CA ARG A 267 28.28 -2.86 -11.71
C ARG A 267 28.69 -2.53 -10.26
N GLY A 268 27.96 -3.07 -9.29
CA GLY A 268 28.22 -2.80 -7.86
C GLY A 268 27.70 -1.45 -7.36
N ARG A 269 27.00 -0.68 -8.20
CA ARG A 269 26.35 0.57 -7.81
C ARG A 269 25.04 0.33 -7.07
N LEU A 270 24.53 1.37 -6.43
CA LEU A 270 23.20 1.40 -5.83
C LEU A 270 22.15 1.64 -6.91
N VAL A 271 20.95 1.17 -6.69
CA VAL A 271 19.78 1.58 -7.50
C VAL A 271 19.56 3.10 -7.36
N ALA A 272 19.82 3.65 -6.18
CA ALA A 272 19.75 5.07 -5.85
C ALA A 272 20.65 5.96 -6.72
N ASP A 273 21.78 5.43 -7.23
CA ASP A 273 22.68 6.19 -8.09
C ASP A 273 22.04 6.51 -9.45
N TYR A 274 21.20 5.61 -9.96
CA TYR A 274 20.56 5.73 -11.26
C TYR A 274 19.18 6.38 -11.19
N VAL A 275 18.39 6.10 -10.16
CA VAL A 275 17.00 6.54 -10.02
C VAL A 275 16.82 7.27 -8.71
N SER A 276 16.49 8.56 -8.77
CA SER A 276 16.35 9.42 -7.60
C SER A 276 15.14 10.37 -7.66
N SER A 277 14.27 10.22 -8.66
CA SER A 277 12.96 10.88 -8.67
C SER A 277 11.93 10.08 -7.85
N GLU A 278 10.95 10.76 -7.24
CA GLU A 278 9.83 10.08 -6.56
C GLU A 278 9.06 9.18 -7.53
N TYR A 279 8.88 9.63 -8.77
CA TYR A 279 8.25 8.86 -9.83
C TYR A 279 9.01 7.55 -10.13
N GLY A 280 10.32 7.65 -10.36
CA GLY A 280 11.16 6.49 -10.64
C GLY A 280 11.18 5.50 -9.47
N VAL A 281 11.38 6.00 -8.25
CA VAL A 281 11.37 5.16 -7.04
C VAL A 281 10.02 4.47 -6.85
N SER A 282 8.90 5.15 -7.15
CA SER A 282 7.57 4.54 -7.11
C SER A 282 7.42 3.38 -8.10
N LEU A 283 7.91 3.52 -9.34
CA LEU A 283 7.89 2.44 -10.35
C LEU A 283 8.71 1.22 -9.91
N LEU A 284 9.89 1.46 -9.33
CA LEU A 284 10.76 0.40 -8.86
C LEU A 284 10.16 -0.30 -7.64
N LEU A 285 9.63 0.45 -6.67
CA LEU A 285 8.99 -0.09 -5.48
C LEU A 285 7.75 -0.93 -5.84
N ASP A 286 6.93 -0.48 -6.78
CA ASP A 286 5.76 -1.20 -7.28
C ASP A 286 6.16 -2.55 -7.90
N GLN A 287 7.24 -2.59 -8.70
CA GLN A 287 7.78 -3.85 -9.20
C GLN A 287 8.33 -4.72 -8.05
N HIS A 288 9.02 -4.13 -7.09
CA HIS A 288 9.57 -4.87 -5.95
C HIS A 288 8.49 -5.49 -5.07
N VAL A 289 7.36 -4.82 -4.89
CA VAL A 289 6.20 -5.38 -4.17
C VAL A 289 5.65 -6.61 -4.88
N ASN A 290 5.50 -6.54 -6.18
CA ASN A 290 4.94 -7.62 -7.00
C ASN A 290 5.97 -8.75 -7.29
N ARG A 291 7.23 -8.37 -7.54
CA ARG A 291 8.35 -9.25 -7.94
C ARG A 291 9.65 -8.85 -7.25
N PRO A 292 9.85 -9.14 -5.96
CA PRO A 292 10.95 -8.60 -5.16
C PRO A 292 12.35 -8.81 -5.74
N GLY A 293 12.62 -9.97 -6.35
CA GLY A 293 13.92 -10.30 -6.90
C GLY A 293 14.23 -9.68 -8.28
N HIS A 294 13.28 -9.03 -8.92
CA HIS A 294 13.43 -8.64 -10.34
C HIS A 294 13.98 -7.22 -10.55
N VAL A 295 13.82 -6.30 -9.60
CA VAL A 295 14.18 -4.88 -9.78
C VAL A 295 15.63 -4.68 -10.24
N PRO A 296 16.67 -5.23 -9.56
CA PRO A 296 18.04 -5.01 -9.99
C PRO A 296 18.35 -5.57 -11.38
N ALA A 297 17.76 -6.73 -11.72
CA ALA A 297 17.96 -7.36 -13.02
C ALA A 297 17.25 -6.60 -14.15
N THR A 298 16.05 -6.08 -13.90
CA THR A 298 15.30 -5.24 -14.84
C THR A 298 16.04 -3.93 -15.09
N LEU A 299 16.50 -3.27 -14.00
CA LEU A 299 17.26 -2.03 -14.10
C LEU A 299 18.58 -2.25 -14.85
N ALA A 300 19.31 -3.36 -14.61
CA ALA A 300 20.55 -3.68 -15.30
C ALA A 300 20.38 -3.78 -16.82
N LYS A 301 19.27 -4.34 -17.29
CA LYS A 301 18.96 -4.39 -18.73
C LYS A 301 18.73 -2.99 -19.31
N ALA A 302 17.95 -2.17 -18.62
CA ALA A 302 17.71 -0.79 -19.04
C ALA A 302 18.99 0.04 -19.05
N VAL A 303 19.85 -0.07 -18.05
CA VAL A 303 21.16 0.59 -17.99
C VAL A 303 22.07 0.14 -19.15
N ALA A 304 22.12 -1.18 -19.44
CA ALA A 304 22.94 -1.70 -20.54
C ALA A 304 22.44 -1.23 -21.91
N GLU A 305 21.15 -0.99 -22.07
CA GLU A 305 20.57 -0.44 -23.29
C GLU A 305 20.86 1.05 -23.41
N LEU A 306 20.71 1.81 -22.35
CA LEU A 306 21.00 3.24 -22.28
C LEU A 306 22.49 3.54 -22.54
N GLU A 307 23.40 2.65 -22.15
CA GLU A 307 24.86 2.78 -22.36
C GLU A 307 25.27 2.99 -23.82
N ARG A 308 24.42 2.65 -24.77
CA ARG A 308 24.70 2.82 -26.21
C ARG A 308 24.90 4.28 -26.62
N HIS A 309 24.37 5.23 -25.85
CA HIS A 309 24.39 6.66 -26.15
C HIS A 309 24.49 7.58 -24.93
N THR A 310 24.56 7.02 -23.72
CA THR A 310 24.67 7.78 -22.47
C THR A 310 25.78 7.22 -21.61
N ASP A 311 26.52 8.09 -20.94
CA ASP A 311 27.53 7.66 -19.94
C ASP A 311 26.82 7.13 -18.68
N VAL A 312 26.75 5.82 -18.57
CA VAL A 312 26.16 5.14 -17.41
C VAL A 312 27.16 4.87 -16.30
N ALA A 313 28.44 5.18 -16.52
CA ALA A 313 29.46 5.05 -15.48
C ALA A 313 29.42 6.21 -14.48
N HIS A 314 28.88 7.36 -14.88
CA HIS A 314 28.81 8.57 -14.06
C HIS A 314 27.37 9.09 -13.92
N PRO A 315 26.45 8.29 -13.33
CA PRO A 315 25.05 8.70 -13.17
C PRO A 315 24.86 9.91 -12.26
N GLU A 316 25.87 10.27 -11.46
CA GLU A 316 25.90 11.51 -10.67
C GLU A 316 25.90 12.78 -11.53
N SER A 317 26.30 12.70 -12.80
CA SER A 317 26.25 13.82 -13.78
C SER A 317 24.92 13.92 -14.53
N TRP A 318 24.01 12.96 -14.35
CA TRP A 318 22.76 12.90 -15.08
C TRP A 318 21.79 14.02 -14.70
N THR A 319 21.04 14.45 -15.69
CA THR A 319 19.90 15.35 -15.56
C THR A 319 18.59 14.55 -15.46
N ASP A 320 17.47 15.25 -15.43
CA ASP A 320 16.12 14.64 -15.53
C ASP A 320 15.95 13.85 -16.84
N HIS A 321 16.67 14.23 -17.90
CA HIS A 321 16.54 13.61 -19.22
C HIS A 321 17.03 12.16 -19.20
N GLU A 322 18.25 11.91 -18.73
CA GLU A 322 18.84 10.58 -18.69
C GLU A 322 18.05 9.63 -17.78
N GLU A 323 17.57 10.14 -16.63
CA GLU A 323 16.74 9.32 -15.74
C GLU A 323 15.39 8.97 -16.39
N ARG A 324 14.75 9.91 -17.14
CA ARG A 324 13.51 9.63 -17.86
C ARG A 324 13.71 8.60 -18.97
N GLU A 325 14.79 8.71 -19.76
CA GLU A 325 15.12 7.69 -20.76
C GLU A 325 15.32 6.31 -20.11
N LEU A 326 16.07 6.25 -19.02
CA LEU A 326 16.26 5.01 -18.25
C LEU A 326 14.91 4.42 -17.82
N LEU A 327 13.99 5.26 -17.32
CA LEU A 327 12.69 4.79 -16.85
C LEU A 327 11.79 4.30 -17.99
N VAL A 328 11.89 4.85 -19.20
CA VAL A 328 11.20 4.32 -20.39
C VAL A 328 11.70 2.91 -20.69
N LEU A 329 13.01 2.72 -20.82
CA LEU A 329 13.62 1.40 -21.05
C LEU A 329 13.31 0.41 -19.91
N TYR A 330 13.32 0.90 -18.66
CA TYR A 330 12.96 0.10 -17.51
C TYR A 330 11.52 -0.45 -17.59
N LEU A 331 10.56 0.39 -18.01
CA LEU A 331 9.17 -0.04 -18.17
C LEU A 331 9.01 -1.08 -19.30
N GLU A 332 9.73 -0.95 -20.40
CA GLU A 332 9.76 -1.95 -21.47
C GLU A 332 10.28 -3.31 -20.94
N HIS A 333 11.40 -3.32 -20.25
CA HIS A 333 11.93 -4.55 -19.65
C HIS A 333 11.05 -5.10 -18.54
N ARG A 334 10.39 -4.23 -17.76
CA ARG A 334 9.43 -4.61 -16.72
C ARG A 334 8.23 -5.33 -17.31
N ALA A 335 7.70 -4.85 -18.46
CA ALA A 335 6.57 -5.48 -19.16
C ALA A 335 6.89 -6.91 -19.62
N MET A 336 8.17 -7.24 -19.88
CA MET A 336 8.63 -8.58 -20.23
C MET A 336 8.76 -9.53 -19.02
N THR A 337 8.63 -9.01 -17.80
CA THR A 337 8.57 -9.83 -16.59
C THR A 337 7.17 -10.42 -16.42
N SER A 338 7.03 -11.50 -15.64
CA SER A 338 5.69 -12.03 -15.34
C SER A 338 4.94 -11.21 -14.30
N MET A 339 5.10 -9.88 -14.33
CA MET A 339 4.42 -8.97 -13.43
C MET A 339 2.96 -8.79 -13.84
N THR A 340 2.05 -8.98 -12.91
CA THR A 340 0.62 -8.86 -13.17
C THR A 340 0.24 -7.39 -13.43
N ASN A 341 -0.43 -7.14 -14.56
CA ASN A 341 -0.94 -5.82 -14.95
C ASN A 341 0.14 -4.72 -14.95
N SER A 342 1.37 -5.03 -15.40
CA SER A 342 2.53 -4.13 -15.31
C SER A 342 2.25 -2.73 -15.87
N ASP A 343 1.59 -2.64 -17.02
CA ASP A 343 1.31 -1.37 -17.72
C ASP A 343 0.25 -0.55 -16.99
N LYS A 344 -0.86 -1.19 -16.59
CA LYS A 344 -1.91 -0.52 -15.81
C LYS A 344 -1.37 0.07 -14.51
N ARG A 345 -0.50 -0.68 -13.83
CA ARG A 345 0.14 -0.26 -12.58
C ARG A 345 1.09 0.93 -12.80
N ALA A 346 1.85 0.91 -13.91
CA ALA A 346 2.71 2.03 -14.30
C ALA A 346 1.88 3.28 -14.63
N ASP A 347 0.75 3.13 -15.31
CA ASP A 347 -0.15 4.24 -15.66
C ASP A 347 -0.77 4.91 -14.42
N GLU A 348 -1.06 4.16 -13.35
CA GLU A 348 -1.53 4.74 -12.08
C GLU A 348 -0.44 5.62 -11.46
N ILE A 349 0.81 5.15 -11.41
CA ILE A 349 1.94 5.92 -10.90
C ILE A 349 2.22 7.14 -11.77
N LYS A 350 2.13 7.00 -13.10
CA LYS A 350 2.27 8.12 -14.05
C LYS A 350 1.18 9.19 -13.84
N ARG A 351 -0.06 8.76 -13.55
CA ARG A 351 -1.14 9.69 -13.18
C ARG A 351 -0.85 10.43 -11.88
N ALA A 352 -0.31 9.76 -10.86
CA ALA A 352 0.09 10.40 -9.62
C ALA A 352 1.16 11.48 -9.85
N ALA A 353 2.12 11.23 -10.75
CA ALA A 353 3.11 12.23 -11.15
C ALA A 353 2.46 13.41 -11.92
N ALA A 354 1.58 13.14 -12.88
CA ALA A 354 0.88 14.17 -13.65
C ALA A 354 -0.03 15.05 -12.77
N GLN A 355 -0.54 14.49 -11.66
CA GLN A 355 -1.35 15.21 -10.66
C GLN A 355 -0.50 15.94 -9.60
N GLY A 356 0.83 15.85 -9.66
CA GLY A 356 1.72 16.49 -8.69
C GLY A 356 1.74 15.83 -7.30
N VAL A 357 1.20 14.60 -7.18
CA VAL A 357 1.27 13.81 -5.93
C VAL A 357 2.70 13.39 -5.64
N ILE A 358 3.45 13.02 -6.68
CA ILE A 358 4.87 12.69 -6.66
C ILE A 358 5.61 13.51 -7.71
N ALA A 359 6.86 13.85 -7.45
CA ALA A 359 7.70 14.59 -8.39
C ALA A 359 8.46 13.66 -9.34
N ASP A 360 8.58 14.07 -10.61
CA ASP A 360 9.35 13.35 -11.64
C ASP A 360 10.77 13.89 -11.83
N ARG A 361 11.15 14.91 -11.07
CA ARG A 361 12.46 15.54 -11.13
C ARG A 361 13.49 14.66 -10.40
N ARG A 362 14.65 14.46 -11.04
CA ARG A 362 15.80 13.80 -10.43
C ARG A 362 16.21 14.47 -9.10
N GLY A 363 16.57 13.67 -8.10
CA GLY A 363 16.89 14.14 -6.76
C GLY A 363 15.69 14.60 -5.93
N SER A 364 14.45 14.42 -6.41
CA SER A 364 13.26 14.74 -5.63
C SER A 364 12.98 13.74 -4.51
N PHE A 365 13.42 12.50 -4.65
CA PHE A 365 13.24 11.49 -3.62
C PHE A 365 14.26 11.67 -2.49
N VAL A 366 13.75 11.93 -1.31
CA VAL A 366 14.50 12.01 -0.04
C VAL A 366 13.98 10.90 0.88
N ALA A 367 14.84 9.93 1.16
CA ALA A 367 14.50 8.75 1.96
C ALA A 367 14.87 8.92 3.43
#